data_4aee05ac96ae2064eaf0e4c3408c4abb
#
_entry.id   4aee05ac96ae2064eaf0e4c3408c4abb
#
_cell.length_a   1.000
_cell.length_b   1.000
_cell.length_c   1.000
_cell.angle_alpha   90.00
_cell.angle_beta   90.00
_cell.angle_gamma   90.00
#
_symmetry.space_group_name_H-M   'P 1'
#
loop_
_entity.id
_entity.type
_entity.pdbx_description
1 polymer ?
#
loop_
_entity_poly.entity_id
_entity_poly.type
_entity_poly.pdbx_seq_one_letter_code
_entity_poly.pdbx_strand_id
1 'polypeptide(L)'
;EGENNASVEVYRFSDGSYLEGQDTWRVSGLERDVYLYARSKTRITDFFVNADLDSTFKTGLFSVSVDVMDQTTFDETLTVRAKLVEPLRRNRVVFDSTKTVSVDSLSSIHIASIVKRVKTWTAEEPNLYQLQLSLINNAGQVIEAFTQQVGFRKVEIKDGNLRVNGIPIMFRGVNR
;
A
#
# COMPACT_ATOMS: atom_id res chain seq x y z
N GLU A 1 -7.46 32.14 -10.69
CA GLU A 1 -6.00 32.36 -10.68
C GLU A 1 -5.69 33.53 -9.77
N GLY A 2 -4.91 33.32 -8.71
CA GLY A 2 -4.57 34.32 -7.73
C GLY A 2 -3.56 33.78 -6.72
N GLU A 3 -3.10 34.61 -5.81
CA GLU A 3 -2.23 34.24 -4.72
C GLU A 3 -3.03 33.43 -3.69
N ASN A 4 -2.48 32.28 -3.28
CA ASN A 4 -3.06 31.43 -2.24
C ASN A 4 -2.12 31.43 -1.04
N ASN A 5 -2.65 31.73 0.15
CA ASN A 5 -1.93 31.72 1.39
C ASN A 5 -2.37 30.50 2.22
N ALA A 6 -1.40 29.73 2.70
CA ALA A 6 -1.63 28.64 3.65
C ALA A 6 -0.89 28.96 4.96
N SER A 7 -1.56 28.83 6.09
CA SER A 7 -0.99 29.00 7.41
C SER A 7 -1.15 27.71 8.21
N VAL A 8 -0.08 27.29 8.90
CA VAL A 8 -0.10 26.13 9.79
C VAL A 8 0.30 26.60 11.19
N GLU A 9 -0.58 26.36 12.16
CA GLU A 9 -0.34 26.67 13.55
C GLU A 9 -0.01 25.39 14.33
N VAL A 10 1.10 25.39 15.04
CA VAL A 10 1.57 24.25 15.84
C VAL A 10 1.71 24.67 17.31
N TYR A 11 0.93 24.05 18.17
CA TYR A 11 0.99 24.28 19.61
C TYR A 11 2.04 23.40 20.26
N ARG A 12 2.95 24.02 21.04
CA ARG A 12 3.97 23.28 21.79
C ARG A 12 3.38 22.41 22.90
N PHE A 13 2.31 22.87 23.51
CA PHE A 13 1.63 22.18 24.61
C PHE A 13 0.18 21.94 24.26
N SER A 14 -0.24 20.69 24.37
CA SER A 14 -1.62 20.23 24.25
C SER A 14 -1.97 19.39 25.49
N ASP A 15 -3.22 19.04 25.67
CA ASP A 15 -3.64 18.16 26.76
C ASP A 15 -2.89 16.82 26.75
N GLY A 16 -2.59 16.29 25.54
CA GLY A 16 -1.77 15.09 25.35
C GLY A 16 -0.34 15.21 25.87
N SER A 17 0.23 16.41 25.90
CA SER A 17 1.60 16.62 26.38
C SER A 17 1.80 16.28 27.85
N TYR A 18 0.74 16.37 28.64
CA TYR A 18 0.76 16.03 30.07
C TYR A 18 0.60 14.53 30.31
N LEU A 19 -0.02 13.81 29.40
CA LEU A 19 -0.27 12.37 29.49
C LEU A 19 0.84 11.55 28.84
N GLU A 20 1.42 12.05 27.75
CA GLU A 20 2.35 11.31 26.89
C GLU A 20 3.79 11.82 26.97
N GLY A 21 4.07 12.80 27.83
CA GLY A 21 5.37 13.48 27.93
C GLY A 21 6.46 12.75 28.70
N GLN A 22 6.28 11.46 29.05
CA GLN A 22 7.31 10.65 29.69
C GLN A 22 8.28 10.12 28.63
N ASP A 23 9.58 10.25 28.85
CA ASP A 23 10.67 9.70 28.05
C ASP A 23 10.65 10.09 26.55
N THR A 24 9.96 11.17 26.18
CA THR A 24 9.92 11.67 24.81
C THR A 24 10.59 13.04 24.68
N TRP A 25 11.19 13.27 23.52
CA TRP A 25 11.75 14.56 23.18
C TRP A 25 10.61 15.58 23.01
N ARG A 26 10.67 16.68 23.75
CA ARG A 26 9.68 17.76 23.65
C ARG A 26 10.04 18.73 22.53
N VAL A 27 10.09 18.21 21.30
CA VAL A 27 10.30 18.99 20.11
C VAL A 27 8.93 19.37 19.53
N SER A 28 8.76 20.61 19.18
CA SER A 28 7.53 21.12 18.56
C SER A 28 7.87 21.88 17.27
N GLY A 29 6.94 21.92 16.36
CA GLY A 29 7.08 22.55 15.06
C GLY A 29 6.74 21.61 13.91
N LEU A 30 7.06 22.01 12.70
CA LEU A 30 6.93 21.19 11.50
C LEU A 30 8.25 20.46 11.27
N GLU A 31 8.28 19.17 11.63
CA GLU A 31 9.48 18.34 11.56
C GLU A 31 9.71 17.70 10.18
N ARG A 32 8.71 17.77 9.31
CA ARG A 32 8.73 17.20 7.95
C ARG A 32 8.32 18.21 6.91
N ASP A 33 8.64 17.92 5.66
CA ASP A 33 8.30 18.76 4.52
C ASP A 33 6.80 19.01 4.42
N VAL A 34 6.44 20.24 4.05
CA VAL A 34 5.06 20.62 3.73
C VAL A 34 4.96 20.75 2.22
N TYR A 35 4.02 20.08 1.61
CA TYR A 35 3.81 20.10 0.18
C TYR A 35 2.33 20.16 -0.18
N LEU A 36 2.04 20.79 -1.31
CA LEU A 36 0.72 20.84 -1.91
C LEU A 36 0.69 19.87 -3.10
N TYR A 37 -0.33 19.03 -3.16
CA TYR A 37 -0.55 18.15 -4.32
C TYR A 37 -1.98 18.24 -4.82
N ALA A 38 -2.15 18.01 -6.12
CA ALA A 38 -3.45 17.94 -6.77
C ALA A 38 -3.62 16.56 -7.41
N ARG A 39 -4.84 16.02 -7.32
CA ARG A 39 -5.20 14.72 -7.93
C ARG A 39 -6.47 14.88 -8.76
N SER A 40 -6.67 13.97 -9.71
CA SER A 40 -7.91 13.90 -10.48
C SER A 40 -9.13 13.69 -9.57
N LYS A 41 -10.29 14.17 -10.00
CA LYS A 41 -11.58 13.84 -9.36
C LYS A 41 -11.91 12.35 -9.48
N THR A 42 -11.50 11.72 -10.57
CA THR A 42 -11.51 10.27 -10.77
C THR A 42 -10.14 9.72 -10.39
N ARG A 43 -10.07 8.92 -9.32
CA ARG A 43 -8.80 8.46 -8.75
C ARG A 43 -8.94 7.19 -7.90
N ILE A 44 -7.84 6.54 -7.64
CA ILE A 44 -7.72 5.53 -6.57
C ILE A 44 -7.62 6.26 -5.24
N THR A 45 -8.55 6.09 -4.31
CA THR A 45 -8.50 6.72 -2.99
C THR A 45 -7.61 5.98 -2.02
N ASP A 46 -7.69 4.65 -2.06
CA ASP A 46 -6.89 3.76 -1.20
C ASP A 46 -6.69 2.40 -1.88
N PHE A 47 -5.70 1.67 -1.42
CA PHE A 47 -5.54 0.26 -1.77
C PHE A 47 -4.85 -0.51 -0.65
N PHE A 48 -5.30 -1.74 -0.46
CA PHE A 48 -4.75 -2.66 0.53
C PHE A 48 -4.21 -3.92 -0.14
N VAL A 49 -2.92 -4.20 0.09
CA VAL A 49 -2.23 -5.37 -0.47
C VAL A 49 -2.04 -6.44 0.60
N ASN A 50 -2.44 -7.65 0.28
CA ASN A 50 -2.10 -8.84 1.05
C ASN A 50 -1.24 -9.78 0.21
N ALA A 51 -0.07 -10.15 0.72
CA ALA A 51 0.87 -11.07 0.08
C ALA A 51 1.30 -12.14 1.07
N ASP A 52 0.40 -13.07 1.30
CA ASP A 52 0.58 -14.21 2.21
C ASP A 52 1.18 -15.43 1.49
N LEU A 53 1.42 -16.49 2.22
CA LEU A 53 1.93 -17.77 1.74
C LEU A 53 0.99 -18.90 2.10
N ASP A 54 0.98 -19.93 1.27
CA ASP A 54 0.34 -21.21 1.58
C ASP A 54 1.04 -21.93 2.76
N SER A 55 0.50 -23.07 3.17
CA SER A 55 1.07 -23.89 4.25
C SER A 55 2.45 -24.46 3.94
N THR A 56 2.87 -24.47 2.68
CA THR A 56 4.18 -24.97 2.24
C THR A 56 5.24 -23.87 2.16
N PHE A 57 4.84 -22.60 2.36
CA PHE A 57 5.69 -21.41 2.22
C PHE A 57 6.36 -21.25 0.84
N LYS A 58 5.79 -21.85 -0.20
CA LYS A 58 6.33 -21.83 -1.58
C LYS A 58 5.43 -21.13 -2.58
N THR A 59 4.14 -21.05 -2.25
CA THR A 59 3.13 -20.46 -3.11
C THR A 59 2.60 -19.18 -2.48
N GLY A 60 2.65 -18.08 -3.21
CA GLY A 60 2.12 -16.79 -2.79
C GLY A 60 0.60 -16.74 -2.96
N LEU A 61 -0.08 -16.30 -1.93
CA LEU A 61 -1.49 -15.92 -1.93
C LEU A 61 -1.55 -14.40 -2.02
N PHE A 62 -1.72 -13.89 -3.23
CA PHE A 62 -1.73 -12.46 -3.50
C PHE A 62 -3.15 -11.96 -3.61
N SER A 63 -3.45 -10.84 -2.96
CA SER A 63 -4.65 -10.08 -3.23
C SER A 63 -4.42 -8.58 -3.06
N VAL A 64 -5.21 -7.79 -3.78
CA VAL A 64 -5.26 -6.35 -3.63
C VAL A 64 -6.72 -5.89 -3.68
N SER A 65 -7.12 -5.11 -2.70
CA SER A 65 -8.37 -4.35 -2.70
C SER A 65 -8.04 -2.92 -3.08
N VAL A 66 -8.81 -2.34 -3.99
CA VAL A 66 -8.57 -1.00 -4.53
C VAL A 66 -9.87 -0.23 -4.45
N ASP A 67 -9.85 0.91 -3.79
CA ASP A 67 -10.97 1.83 -3.68
C ASP A 67 -10.82 2.93 -4.74
N VAL A 68 -11.81 3.01 -5.61
CA VAL A 68 -11.86 3.98 -6.70
C VAL A 68 -12.99 4.97 -6.44
N MET A 69 -12.68 6.24 -6.53
CA MET A 69 -13.64 7.34 -6.42
C MET A 69 -13.78 8.05 -7.76
N ASP A 70 -15.02 8.38 -8.09
CA ASP A 70 -15.34 9.31 -9.16
C ASP A 70 -16.24 10.43 -8.63
N GLN A 71 -15.77 11.66 -8.73
CA GLN A 71 -16.49 12.89 -8.36
C GLN A 71 -16.90 13.69 -9.61
N THR A 72 -16.88 13.06 -10.75
CA THR A 72 -17.42 13.63 -11.98
C THR A 72 -18.93 13.34 -12.07
N THR A 73 -19.60 14.03 -12.97
CA THR A 73 -21.05 13.82 -13.20
C THR A 73 -21.33 12.71 -14.23
N PHE A 74 -20.30 12.00 -14.63
CA PHE A 74 -20.38 10.98 -15.68
C PHE A 74 -20.20 9.60 -15.07
N ASP A 75 -21.14 8.73 -15.37
CA ASP A 75 -21.12 7.31 -15.03
C ASP A 75 -20.12 6.60 -15.93
N GLU A 76 -18.84 6.67 -15.60
CA GLU A 76 -17.77 6.08 -16.40
C GLU A 76 -17.42 4.67 -15.92
N THR A 77 -17.26 3.79 -16.88
CA THR A 77 -16.66 2.48 -16.61
C THR A 77 -15.15 2.62 -16.61
N LEU A 78 -14.54 2.29 -15.48
CA LEU A 78 -13.09 2.37 -15.28
C LEU A 78 -12.50 0.96 -15.23
N THR A 79 -11.24 0.85 -15.59
CA THR A 79 -10.49 -0.41 -15.50
C THR A 79 -9.34 -0.23 -14.52
N VAL A 80 -9.29 -1.08 -13.49
CA VAL A 80 -8.13 -1.21 -12.61
C VAL A 80 -7.27 -2.36 -13.11
N ARG A 81 -5.98 -2.09 -13.34
CA ARG A 81 -4.97 -3.09 -13.66
C ARG A 81 -4.02 -3.25 -12.49
N ALA A 82 -3.82 -4.48 -12.04
CA ALA A 82 -2.81 -4.86 -11.07
C ALA A 82 -1.78 -5.78 -11.72
N LYS A 83 -0.52 -5.33 -11.75
CA LYS A 83 0.59 -6.08 -12.32
C LYS A 83 1.69 -6.25 -11.29
N LEU A 84 2.15 -7.46 -11.07
CA LEU A 84 3.23 -7.78 -10.15
C LEU A 84 4.46 -8.24 -10.92
N VAL A 85 5.59 -7.59 -10.67
CA VAL A 85 6.86 -7.89 -11.33
C VAL A 85 7.94 -8.26 -10.33
N GLU A 86 8.87 -9.13 -10.74
CA GLU A 86 10.08 -9.49 -10.00
C GLU A 86 11.26 -8.66 -10.55
N PRO A 87 11.70 -7.57 -9.87
CA PRO A 87 12.70 -6.65 -10.41
C PRO A 87 14.06 -7.32 -10.65
N LEU A 88 14.48 -8.20 -9.73
CA LEU A 88 15.77 -8.90 -9.78
C LEU A 88 15.88 -9.91 -10.94
N ARG A 89 14.80 -10.20 -11.64
CA ARG A 89 14.74 -11.06 -12.81
C ARG A 89 14.30 -10.32 -14.07
N ARG A 90 14.96 -9.21 -14.38
CA ARG A 90 14.69 -8.38 -15.58
C ARG A 90 13.21 -7.97 -15.67
N ASN A 91 12.61 -7.60 -14.52
CA ASN A 91 11.20 -7.23 -14.41
C ASN A 91 10.24 -8.32 -14.93
N ARG A 92 10.52 -9.58 -14.61
CA ARG A 92 9.65 -10.70 -14.98
C ARG A 92 8.26 -10.49 -14.40
N VAL A 93 7.26 -10.48 -15.25
CA VAL A 93 5.85 -10.41 -14.83
C VAL A 93 5.46 -11.76 -14.24
N VAL A 94 4.99 -11.74 -12.99
CA VAL A 94 4.53 -12.93 -12.27
C VAL A 94 3.00 -12.96 -12.13
N PHE A 95 2.37 -11.80 -12.29
CA PHE A 95 0.93 -11.63 -12.29
C PHE A 95 0.55 -10.37 -13.08
N ASP A 96 -0.53 -10.41 -13.83
CA ASP A 96 -1.11 -9.27 -14.54
C ASP A 96 -2.60 -9.53 -14.71
N SER A 97 -3.43 -8.65 -14.18
CA SER A 97 -4.88 -8.77 -14.26
C SER A 97 -5.53 -7.39 -14.32
N THR A 98 -6.66 -7.34 -14.99
CA THR A 98 -7.52 -6.17 -15.09
C THR A 98 -8.90 -6.49 -14.55
N LYS A 99 -9.56 -5.52 -13.93
CA LYS A 99 -10.95 -5.61 -13.52
C LYS A 99 -11.65 -4.29 -13.80
N THR A 100 -12.81 -4.38 -14.42
CA THR A 100 -13.65 -3.23 -14.78
C THR A 100 -14.63 -2.95 -13.65
N VAL A 101 -14.92 -1.68 -13.44
CA VAL A 101 -15.89 -1.20 -12.44
C VAL A 101 -16.66 -0.01 -13.00
N SER A 102 -17.97 0.02 -12.76
CA SER A 102 -18.79 1.22 -12.87
C SER A 102 -18.75 1.93 -11.52
N VAL A 103 -18.42 3.21 -11.51
CA VAL A 103 -18.23 3.97 -10.28
C VAL A 103 -19.26 5.09 -10.24
N ASP A 104 -20.22 4.98 -9.30
CA ASP A 104 -21.20 6.06 -9.04
C ASP A 104 -20.56 7.19 -8.22
N SER A 105 -19.86 6.85 -7.16
CA SER A 105 -19.15 7.77 -6.27
C SER A 105 -17.92 7.14 -5.66
N LEU A 106 -18.08 6.00 -5.03
CA LEU A 106 -17.00 5.17 -4.44
C LEU A 106 -17.31 3.71 -4.68
N SER A 107 -16.34 2.98 -5.23
CA SER A 107 -16.45 1.53 -5.49
C SER A 107 -15.17 0.82 -5.08
N SER A 108 -15.32 -0.38 -4.50
CA SER A 108 -14.19 -1.23 -4.10
C SER A 108 -14.05 -2.40 -5.06
N ILE A 109 -12.83 -2.67 -5.50
CA ILE A 109 -12.49 -3.78 -6.38
C ILE A 109 -11.53 -4.71 -5.64
N HIS A 110 -11.79 -6.00 -5.72
CA HIS A 110 -10.89 -7.02 -5.19
C HIS A 110 -10.32 -7.87 -6.32
N ILE A 111 -8.99 -7.95 -6.39
CA ILE A 111 -8.24 -8.77 -7.34
C ILE A 111 -7.39 -9.76 -6.52
N ALA A 112 -7.50 -11.05 -6.80
CA ALA A 112 -6.74 -12.08 -6.10
C ALA A 112 -6.14 -13.08 -7.08
N SER A 113 -5.00 -13.68 -6.69
CA SER A 113 -4.33 -14.71 -7.49
C SER A 113 -3.40 -15.56 -6.65
N ILE A 114 -3.08 -16.73 -7.20
CA ILE A 114 -2.07 -17.63 -6.67
C ILE A 114 -0.79 -17.45 -7.51
N VAL A 115 0.29 -17.03 -6.87
CA VAL A 115 1.59 -16.83 -7.52
C VAL A 115 2.52 -18.00 -7.17
N LYS A 116 2.79 -18.86 -8.15
CA LYS A 116 3.61 -20.05 -7.92
C LYS A 116 5.09 -19.72 -7.79
N ARG A 117 5.80 -20.44 -6.92
CA ARG A 117 7.27 -20.37 -6.75
C ARG A 117 7.75 -18.95 -6.43
N VAL A 118 7.10 -18.30 -5.48
CA VAL A 118 7.54 -16.99 -5.00
C VAL A 118 8.85 -17.11 -4.22
N LYS A 119 9.67 -16.08 -4.30
CA LYS A 119 10.75 -15.86 -3.33
C LYS A 119 10.14 -15.20 -2.10
N THR A 120 10.25 -15.88 -0.97
CA THR A 120 9.71 -15.37 0.29
C THR A 120 10.55 -14.23 0.82
N TRP A 121 9.89 -13.29 1.49
CA TRP A 121 10.56 -12.23 2.20
C TRP A 121 10.93 -12.70 3.62
N THR A 122 12.17 -12.45 4.02
CA THR A 122 12.62 -12.52 5.43
C THR A 122 13.42 -11.26 5.75
N ALA A 123 13.75 -11.03 7.02
CA ALA A 123 14.58 -9.90 7.41
C ALA A 123 16.02 -10.02 6.84
N GLU A 124 16.53 -11.25 6.72
CA GLU A 124 17.87 -11.57 6.19
C GLU A 124 17.87 -11.56 4.64
N GLU A 125 16.79 -12.00 4.02
CA GLU A 125 16.60 -12.03 2.57
C GLU A 125 15.33 -11.27 2.19
N PRO A 126 15.36 -9.94 2.11
CA PRO A 126 14.19 -9.11 1.84
C PRO A 126 13.81 -9.13 0.36
N ASN A 127 13.38 -10.30 -0.15
CA ASN A 127 12.93 -10.43 -1.52
C ASN A 127 11.64 -9.65 -1.75
N LEU A 128 11.67 -8.64 -2.60
CA LEU A 128 10.56 -7.77 -2.90
C LEU A 128 10.15 -7.89 -4.37
N TYR A 129 8.84 -7.84 -4.57
CA TYR A 129 8.17 -7.65 -5.86
C TYR A 129 7.70 -6.22 -5.96
N GLN A 130 7.50 -5.73 -7.17
CA GLN A 130 6.90 -4.43 -7.42
C GLN A 130 5.47 -4.63 -7.94
N LEU A 131 4.49 -4.20 -7.16
CA LEU A 131 3.12 -4.04 -7.62
C LEU A 131 3.01 -2.73 -8.38
N GLN A 132 2.44 -2.79 -9.58
CA GLN A 132 2.08 -1.65 -10.41
C GLN A 132 0.55 -1.64 -10.51
N LEU A 133 -0.09 -0.62 -9.93
CA LEU A 133 -1.52 -0.37 -10.05
C LEU A 133 -1.75 0.74 -11.06
N SER A 134 -2.74 0.58 -11.93
CA SER A 134 -3.14 1.61 -12.88
C SER A 134 -4.65 1.71 -12.94
N LEU A 135 -5.15 2.94 -12.93
CA LEU A 135 -6.53 3.28 -13.23
C LEU A 135 -6.62 3.78 -14.67
N ILE A 136 -7.48 3.18 -15.46
CA ILE A 136 -7.58 3.37 -16.92
C ILE A 136 -9.02 3.75 -17.25
N ASN A 137 -9.21 4.79 -18.06
CA ASN A 137 -10.52 5.22 -18.55
C ASN A 137 -11.01 4.40 -19.74
N ASN A 138 -12.24 4.67 -20.20
CA ASN A 138 -12.85 4.01 -21.36
C ASN A 138 -12.09 4.21 -22.67
N ALA A 139 -11.30 5.29 -22.77
CA ALA A 139 -10.46 5.55 -23.95
C ALA A 139 -9.12 4.79 -23.90
N GLY A 140 -8.89 3.98 -22.85
CA GLY A 140 -7.64 3.24 -22.67
C GLY A 140 -6.48 4.10 -22.14
N GLN A 141 -6.75 5.31 -21.68
CA GLN A 141 -5.73 6.20 -21.11
C GLN A 141 -5.55 5.93 -19.63
N VAL A 142 -4.30 5.90 -19.17
CA VAL A 142 -3.97 5.80 -17.74
C VAL A 142 -4.25 7.14 -17.08
N ILE A 143 -5.21 7.16 -16.15
CA ILE A 143 -5.58 8.34 -15.36
C ILE A 143 -4.61 8.50 -14.18
N GLU A 144 -4.28 7.39 -13.53
CA GLU A 144 -3.43 7.36 -12.35
C GLU A 144 -2.66 6.05 -12.27
N ALA A 145 -1.44 6.08 -11.71
CA ALA A 145 -0.64 4.90 -11.50
C ALA A 145 0.17 5.00 -10.22
N PHE A 146 0.29 3.86 -9.53
CA PHE A 146 1.09 3.69 -8.32
C PHE A 146 2.03 2.51 -8.44
N THR A 147 3.12 2.58 -7.68
CA THR A 147 4.01 1.44 -7.47
C THR A 147 4.19 1.19 -5.98
N GLN A 148 4.11 -0.07 -5.59
CA GLN A 148 4.28 -0.51 -4.20
C GLN A 148 5.20 -1.72 -4.15
N GLN A 149 6.14 -1.71 -3.21
CA GLN A 149 6.95 -2.91 -2.93
C GLN A 149 6.14 -3.91 -2.11
N VAL A 150 6.22 -5.18 -2.49
CA VAL A 150 5.43 -6.28 -1.90
C VAL A 150 6.35 -7.46 -1.59
N GLY A 151 6.34 -7.91 -0.34
CA GLY A 151 7.07 -9.11 0.09
C GLY A 151 6.12 -10.23 0.49
N PHE A 152 6.25 -11.40 -0.14
CA PHE A 152 5.47 -12.58 0.24
C PHE A 152 5.99 -13.17 1.55
N ARG A 153 5.21 -13.05 2.61
CA ARG A 153 5.52 -13.60 3.93
C ARG A 153 4.26 -14.02 4.66
N LYS A 154 4.37 -15.05 5.48
CA LYS A 154 3.36 -15.43 6.44
C LYS A 154 3.82 -15.06 7.83
N VAL A 155 3.02 -14.30 8.55
CA VAL A 155 3.23 -13.98 9.96
C VAL A 155 2.14 -14.66 10.77
N GLU A 156 2.51 -15.48 11.74
CA GLU A 156 1.56 -16.21 12.57
C GLU A 156 2.07 -16.33 14.01
N ILE A 157 1.14 -16.43 14.96
CA ILE A 157 1.45 -16.82 16.34
C ILE A 157 1.05 -18.32 16.45
N LYS A 158 2.02 -19.17 16.72
CA LYS A 158 1.80 -20.60 16.87
C LYS A 158 2.63 -21.12 18.06
N ASP A 159 1.98 -21.92 18.90
CA ASP A 159 2.56 -22.47 20.13
C ASP A 159 3.21 -21.39 21.03
N GLY A 160 2.53 -20.22 21.16
CA GLY A 160 3.02 -19.08 21.94
C GLY A 160 4.20 -18.31 21.32
N ASN A 161 4.66 -18.67 20.12
CA ASN A 161 5.77 -18.03 19.43
C ASN A 161 5.29 -17.27 18.19
N LEU A 162 5.83 -16.06 17.99
CA LEU A 162 5.70 -15.37 16.72
C LEU A 162 6.62 -16.03 15.70
N ARG A 163 6.05 -16.32 14.52
CA ARG A 163 6.77 -16.97 13.43
C ARG A 163 6.67 -16.14 12.16
N VAL A 164 7.75 -16.11 11.41
CA VAL A 164 7.76 -15.63 10.02
C VAL A 164 8.12 -16.81 9.12
N ASN A 165 7.25 -17.11 8.16
CA ASN A 165 7.38 -18.27 7.25
C ASN A 165 7.62 -19.59 8.02
N GLY A 166 6.89 -19.77 9.13
CA GLY A 166 6.98 -20.96 10.00
C GLY A 166 8.20 -20.98 10.95
N ILE A 167 9.13 -20.05 10.85
CA ILE A 167 10.35 -19.98 11.69
C ILE A 167 10.09 -19.05 12.86
N PRO A 168 10.31 -19.48 14.12
CA PRO A 168 10.23 -18.59 15.28
C PRO A 168 11.24 -17.44 15.17
N ILE A 169 10.80 -16.23 15.49
CA ILE A 169 11.66 -15.05 15.46
C ILE A 169 11.82 -14.44 16.86
N MET A 170 12.97 -13.83 17.09
CA MET A 170 13.23 -13.03 18.27
C MET A 170 13.23 -11.55 17.90
N PHE A 171 12.42 -10.76 18.60
CA PHE A 171 12.46 -9.31 18.46
C PHE A 171 13.70 -8.72 19.15
N ARG A 172 14.45 -7.93 18.39
CA ARG A 172 15.48 -7.06 18.92
C ARG A 172 15.01 -5.64 18.72
N GLY A 173 14.42 -5.06 19.75
CA GLY A 173 13.86 -3.71 19.71
C GLY A 173 14.81 -2.68 20.28
N VAL A 174 14.69 -1.46 19.84
CA VAL A 174 15.32 -0.26 20.39
C VAL A 174 14.27 0.84 20.50
N ASN A 175 14.39 1.69 21.51
CA ASN A 175 13.61 2.92 21.60
C ASN A 175 14.27 3.96 20.70
N ARG A 176 13.47 4.59 19.84
CA ARG A 176 13.93 5.62 18.91
C ARG A 176 13.09 6.87 19.04
#